data_16da1fd722fe160334295ac3abfcfd78
#
_entry.id   16da1fd722fe160334295ac3abfcfd78
#
_cell.length_a   1.000
_cell.length_b   1.000
_cell.length_c   1.000
_cell.angle_alpha   90.00
_cell.angle_beta   90.00
_cell.angle_gamma   90.00
#
_symmetry.space_group_name_H-M   'P 1'
#
loop_
_entity.id
_entity.type
_entity.pdbx_description
1 polymer ?
#
loop_
_entity_poly.entity_id
_entity_poly.type
_entity_poly.pdbx_seq_one_letter_code
_entity_poly.pdbx_strand_id
1 'polypeptide(L)'
;MKFDIYCDESRPDLLCSKNPTVRYMVIGSLWLPAEDRAQLKKDIHALRDKHHIGGEFKWQKVSPSRIDFYCDLVDLFMARGDRLRFRCIAVAHDKVDLLRFHGDDQELGFYKFYYQMLHHWILD
;
A
#
# COMPACT_ATOMS: atom_id res chain seq x y z
N MET A 1 -21.26 -7.23 2.27
CA MET A 1 -20.55 -6.55 1.16
C MET A 1 -19.19 -7.20 0.98
N LYS A 2 -18.79 -7.45 -0.25
CA LYS A 2 -17.47 -8.02 -0.57
C LYS A 2 -16.49 -6.89 -0.89
N PHE A 3 -15.29 -6.94 -0.31
CA PHE A 3 -14.22 -5.99 -0.58
C PHE A 3 -13.05 -6.68 -1.29
N ASP A 4 -12.45 -5.98 -2.22
CA ASP A 4 -11.13 -6.31 -2.74
C ASP A 4 -10.09 -5.47 -1.98
N ILE A 5 -9.01 -6.11 -1.58
CA ILE A 5 -7.92 -5.48 -0.82
C ILE A 5 -6.62 -5.73 -1.59
N TYR A 6 -5.97 -4.67 -2.00
CA TYR A 6 -4.68 -4.70 -2.67
C TYR A 6 -3.61 -4.25 -1.71
N CYS A 7 -2.61 -5.08 -1.49
CA CYS A 7 -1.54 -4.81 -0.54
C CYS A 7 -0.18 -4.84 -1.23
N ASP A 8 0.72 -4.02 -0.72
CA ASP A 8 2.13 -4.01 -1.11
C ASP A 8 2.98 -3.62 0.09
N GLU A 9 4.22 -4.08 0.11
CA GLU A 9 5.16 -3.80 1.20
C GLU A 9 6.43 -3.12 0.70
N SER A 10 7.04 -2.33 1.56
CA SER A 10 8.37 -1.77 1.35
C SER A 10 9.34 -2.31 2.39
N ARG A 11 10.51 -2.76 1.93
CA ARG A 11 11.63 -3.15 2.80
C ARG A 11 11.28 -4.23 3.84
N PRO A 12 10.70 -5.37 3.44
CA PRO A 12 10.44 -6.48 4.37
C PRO A 12 11.74 -7.08 4.97
N ASP A 13 12.90 -6.84 4.32
CA ASP A 13 14.21 -7.21 4.81
C ASP A 13 14.59 -6.55 6.14
N LEU A 14 13.94 -5.43 6.51
CA LEU A 14 14.20 -4.73 7.77
C LEU A 14 13.86 -5.56 9.00
N LEU A 15 13.02 -6.57 8.87
CA LEU A 15 12.66 -7.43 9.99
C LEU A 15 13.85 -8.26 10.49
N CYS A 16 14.85 -8.54 9.65
CA CYS A 16 16.03 -9.31 10.02
C CYS A 16 17.35 -8.58 9.78
N SER A 17 17.34 -7.37 9.25
CA SER A 17 18.57 -6.61 9.00
C SER A 17 19.21 -6.12 10.29
N LYS A 18 20.52 -6.35 10.44
CA LYS A 18 21.29 -5.85 11.57
C LYS A 18 21.64 -4.36 11.44
N ASN A 19 21.81 -3.89 10.20
CA ASN A 19 22.20 -2.50 9.89
C ASN A 19 21.28 -1.95 8.80
N PRO A 20 20.02 -1.63 9.10
CA PRO A 20 19.09 -1.16 8.10
C PRO A 20 19.43 0.25 7.62
N THR A 21 19.32 0.48 6.31
CA THR A 21 19.52 1.80 5.69
C THR A 21 18.31 2.71 5.86
N VAL A 22 17.14 2.15 6.13
CA VAL A 22 15.91 2.87 6.44
C VAL A 22 15.31 2.36 7.74
N ARG A 23 14.55 3.22 8.39
CA ARG A 23 14.09 3.01 9.76
C ARG A 23 12.79 2.19 9.84
N TYR A 24 11.96 2.24 8.81
CA TYR A 24 10.63 1.65 8.82
C TYR A 24 10.41 0.70 7.66
N MET A 25 9.73 -0.41 7.95
CA MET A 25 9.01 -1.20 6.96
C MET A 25 7.56 -0.71 6.92
N VAL A 26 6.99 -0.56 5.72
CA VAL A 26 5.60 -0.17 5.56
C VAL A 26 4.86 -1.24 4.78
N ILE A 27 3.68 -1.60 5.25
CA ILE A 27 2.71 -2.40 4.49
C ILE A 27 1.54 -1.48 4.19
N GLY A 28 1.30 -1.21 2.90
CA GLY A 28 0.18 -0.41 2.43
C GLY A 28 -0.94 -1.27 1.89
N SER A 29 -2.18 -0.78 1.98
CA SER A 29 -3.33 -1.47 1.42
C SER A 29 -4.36 -0.50 0.87
N LEU A 30 -4.96 -0.87 -0.25
CA LEU A 30 -6.04 -0.16 -0.90
C LEU A 30 -7.31 -1.03 -0.82
N TRP A 31 -8.38 -0.47 -0.30
CA TRP A 31 -9.63 -1.15 -0.02
C TRP A 31 -10.77 -0.56 -0.83
N LEU A 32 -11.50 -1.40 -1.55
CA LEU A 32 -12.68 -0.96 -2.29
C LEU A 32 -13.73 -2.08 -2.35
N PRO A 33 -15.04 -1.72 -2.47
CA PRO A 33 -16.05 -2.72 -2.76
C PRO A 33 -15.72 -3.43 -4.08
N ALA A 34 -15.88 -4.75 -4.10
CA ALA A 34 -15.54 -5.56 -5.28
C ALA A 34 -16.32 -5.13 -6.54
N GLU A 35 -17.52 -4.61 -6.37
CA GLU A 35 -18.37 -4.08 -7.45
C GLU A 35 -17.77 -2.82 -8.12
N ASP A 36 -16.94 -2.06 -7.41
CA ASP A 36 -16.34 -0.81 -7.92
C ASP A 36 -15.04 -1.05 -8.71
N ARG A 37 -14.47 -2.24 -8.62
CA ARG A 37 -13.17 -2.56 -9.23
C ARG A 37 -13.13 -2.28 -10.73
N ALA A 38 -14.15 -2.72 -11.45
CA ALA A 38 -14.19 -2.55 -12.90
C ALA A 38 -14.25 -1.08 -13.31
N GLN A 39 -15.03 -0.27 -12.58
CA GLN A 39 -15.14 1.16 -12.85
C GLN A 39 -13.86 1.90 -12.49
N LEU A 40 -13.25 1.60 -11.34
CA LEU A 40 -11.98 2.20 -10.95
C LEU A 40 -10.88 1.90 -11.98
N LYS A 41 -10.83 0.66 -12.47
CA LYS A 41 -9.90 0.29 -13.54
C LYS A 41 -10.09 1.13 -14.81
N LYS A 42 -11.35 1.32 -15.23
CA LYS A 42 -11.66 2.16 -16.41
C LYS A 42 -11.24 3.61 -16.18
N ASP A 43 -11.48 4.17 -15.01
CA ASP A 43 -11.14 5.56 -14.68
C ASP A 43 -9.61 5.75 -14.68
N ILE A 44 -8.86 4.82 -14.14
CA ILE A 44 -7.39 4.85 -14.18
C ILE A 44 -6.87 4.75 -15.61
N HIS A 45 -7.43 3.86 -16.43
CA HIS A 45 -7.06 3.77 -17.84
C HIS A 45 -7.36 5.05 -18.61
N ALA A 46 -8.48 5.71 -18.35
CA ALA A 46 -8.83 7.00 -18.95
C ALA A 46 -7.81 8.09 -18.60
N LEU A 47 -7.32 8.12 -17.34
CA LEU A 47 -6.26 9.05 -16.95
C LEU A 47 -4.93 8.73 -17.63
N ARG A 48 -4.59 7.46 -17.76
CA ARG A 48 -3.40 7.01 -18.50
C ARG A 48 -3.42 7.49 -19.95
N ASP A 49 -4.55 7.31 -20.61
CA ASP A 49 -4.74 7.72 -22.01
C ASP A 49 -4.67 9.24 -22.15
N LYS A 50 -5.32 9.98 -21.24
CA LYS A 50 -5.29 11.45 -21.21
C LYS A 50 -3.88 12.01 -21.12
N HIS A 51 -3.04 11.41 -20.29
CA HIS A 51 -1.68 11.89 -20.00
C HIS A 51 -0.58 11.11 -20.71
N HIS A 52 -0.93 10.12 -21.52
CA HIS A 52 0.03 9.25 -22.20
C HIS A 52 1.02 8.55 -21.26
N ILE A 53 0.50 8.06 -20.10
CA ILE A 53 1.29 7.39 -19.07
C ILE A 53 1.08 5.87 -19.15
N GLY A 54 2.16 5.14 -19.37
CA GLY A 54 2.19 3.68 -19.28
C GLY A 54 2.98 3.17 -18.09
N GLY A 55 2.92 1.85 -17.87
CA GLY A 55 3.71 1.18 -16.84
C GLY A 55 3.16 1.35 -15.43
N GLU A 56 4.00 1.05 -14.46
CA GLU A 56 3.68 1.07 -13.05
C GLU A 56 3.72 2.50 -12.49
N PHE A 57 2.80 2.82 -11.59
CA PHE A 57 2.85 4.07 -10.82
C PHE A 57 3.87 3.95 -9.69
N LYS A 58 4.80 4.87 -9.63
CA LYS A 58 5.79 4.93 -8.54
C LYS A 58 6.07 6.37 -8.16
N TRP A 59 6.29 6.59 -6.88
CA TRP A 59 6.70 7.89 -6.38
C TRP A 59 7.94 8.43 -7.10
N GLN A 60 8.90 7.55 -7.39
CA GLN A 60 10.14 7.89 -8.09
C GLN A 60 9.94 8.35 -9.54
N LYS A 61 8.78 8.07 -10.13
CA LYS A 61 8.41 8.49 -11.49
C LYS A 61 7.67 9.82 -11.54
N VAL A 62 7.39 10.42 -10.40
CA VAL A 62 6.81 11.77 -10.34
C VAL A 62 7.86 12.76 -10.84
N SER A 63 7.48 13.57 -11.81
CA SER A 63 8.36 14.57 -12.44
C SER A 63 7.52 15.75 -12.91
N PRO A 64 8.12 16.92 -13.20
CA PRO A 64 7.37 18.07 -13.71
C PRO A 64 6.51 17.77 -14.94
N SER A 65 6.98 16.88 -15.83
CA SER A 65 6.23 16.49 -17.02
C SER A 65 5.09 15.51 -16.77
N ARG A 66 5.04 14.90 -15.60
CA ARG A 66 4.04 13.87 -15.23
C ARG A 66 3.18 14.27 -14.04
N ILE A 67 3.45 15.40 -13.42
CA ILE A 67 2.79 15.81 -12.18
C ILE A 67 1.26 15.91 -12.33
N ASP A 68 0.77 16.38 -13.46
CA ASP A 68 -0.67 16.51 -13.69
C ASP A 68 -1.38 15.17 -13.66
N PHE A 69 -0.76 14.12 -14.18
CA PHE A 69 -1.31 12.76 -14.07
C PHE A 69 -1.42 12.31 -12.61
N TYR A 70 -0.39 12.53 -11.80
CA TYR A 70 -0.41 12.13 -10.39
C TYR A 70 -1.39 12.97 -9.58
N CYS A 71 -1.57 14.26 -9.89
CA CYS A 71 -2.60 15.09 -9.29
C CYS A 71 -4.00 14.57 -9.62
N ASP A 72 -4.27 14.27 -10.88
CA ASP A 72 -5.55 13.69 -11.32
C ASP A 72 -5.81 12.33 -10.65
N LEU A 73 -4.77 11.52 -10.43
CA LEU A 73 -4.88 10.23 -9.75
C LEU A 73 -5.27 10.40 -8.27
N VAL A 74 -4.69 11.39 -7.59
CA VAL A 74 -5.06 11.75 -6.22
C VAL A 74 -6.49 12.27 -6.15
N ASP A 75 -6.88 13.12 -7.09
CA ASP A 75 -8.25 13.64 -7.18
C ASP A 75 -9.27 12.52 -7.41
N LEU A 76 -8.94 11.55 -8.26
CA LEU A 76 -9.76 10.36 -8.47
C LEU A 76 -9.94 9.56 -7.17
N PHE A 77 -8.86 9.38 -6.42
CA PHE A 77 -8.90 8.70 -5.11
C PHE A 77 -9.81 9.46 -4.13
N MET A 78 -9.60 10.77 -3.97
CA MET A 78 -10.34 11.59 -3.03
C MET A 78 -11.83 11.69 -3.37
N ALA A 79 -12.17 11.75 -4.66
CA ALA A 79 -13.56 11.83 -5.12
C ALA A 79 -14.39 10.59 -4.79
N ARG A 80 -13.76 9.46 -4.51
CA ARG A 80 -14.46 8.21 -4.16
C ARG A 80 -14.83 8.12 -2.68
N GLY A 81 -14.29 9.00 -1.84
CA GLY A 81 -14.63 9.04 -0.42
C GLY A 81 -14.46 7.69 0.26
N ASP A 82 -15.46 7.26 0.99
CA ASP A 82 -15.43 6.00 1.74
C ASP A 82 -15.44 4.72 0.88
N ARG A 83 -15.67 4.85 -0.41
CA ARG A 83 -15.66 3.69 -1.31
C ARG A 83 -14.26 3.31 -1.80
N LEU A 84 -13.26 4.14 -1.54
CA LEU A 84 -11.86 3.82 -1.83
C LEU A 84 -11.00 4.29 -0.66
N ARG A 85 -10.47 3.36 0.11
CA ARG A 85 -9.74 3.65 1.34
C ARG A 85 -8.31 3.17 1.25
N PHE A 86 -7.40 3.98 1.76
CA PHE A 86 -6.00 3.60 1.94
C PHE A 86 -5.72 3.38 3.43
N ARG A 87 -5.04 2.27 3.72
CA ARG A 87 -4.60 1.92 5.06
C ARG A 87 -3.16 1.46 5.01
N CYS A 88 -2.39 1.82 6.02
CA CYS A 88 -1.03 1.33 6.14
C CYS A 88 -0.63 1.08 7.59
N ILE A 89 0.35 0.20 7.76
CA ILE A 89 1.06 0.00 9.01
C ILE A 89 2.55 0.29 8.76
N ALA A 90 3.16 1.07 9.64
CA ALA A 90 4.59 1.34 9.65
C ALA A 90 5.22 0.64 10.85
N VAL A 91 6.20 -0.20 10.59
CA VAL A 91 6.90 -1.00 11.61
C VAL A 91 8.31 -0.46 11.77
N ALA A 92 8.63 0.06 12.95
CA ALA A 92 9.98 0.53 13.26
C ALA A 92 10.90 -0.66 13.51
N HIS A 93 12.05 -0.69 12.82
CA HIS A 93 13.02 -1.78 12.94
C HIS A 93 13.48 -1.99 14.38
N ASP A 94 13.77 -0.91 15.11
CA ASP A 94 14.26 -0.93 16.48
C ASP A 94 13.23 -1.42 17.52
N LYS A 95 11.96 -1.54 17.11
CA LYS A 95 10.86 -2.05 17.95
C LYS A 95 10.52 -3.52 17.70
N VAL A 96 11.17 -4.16 16.72
CA VAL A 96 10.91 -5.56 16.36
C VAL A 96 11.91 -6.46 17.05
N ASP A 97 11.41 -7.40 17.83
CA ASP A 97 12.18 -8.48 18.44
C ASP A 97 11.68 -9.82 17.89
N LEU A 98 12.30 -10.28 16.80
CA LEU A 98 11.90 -11.51 16.12
C LEU A 98 12.16 -12.75 16.97
N LEU A 99 13.24 -12.75 17.76
CA LEU A 99 13.59 -13.88 18.62
C LEU A 99 12.54 -14.09 19.71
N ARG A 100 12.12 -12.99 20.35
CA ARG A 100 11.17 -13.06 21.46
C ARG A 100 9.74 -13.33 21.01
N PHE A 101 9.29 -12.69 19.91
CA PHE A 101 7.88 -12.67 19.51
C PHE A 101 7.56 -13.54 18.30
N HIS A 102 8.56 -13.90 17.49
CA HIS A 102 8.36 -14.57 16.20
C HIS A 102 9.32 -15.78 16.01
N GLY A 103 10.02 -16.22 17.07
CA GLY A 103 10.97 -17.33 16.99
C GLY A 103 12.13 -17.10 16.00
N ASP A 104 12.54 -15.84 15.79
CA ASP A 104 13.52 -15.40 14.79
C ASP A 104 13.12 -15.73 13.33
N ASP A 105 11.83 -15.92 13.08
CA ASP A 105 11.27 -16.20 11.78
C ASP A 105 10.76 -14.88 11.14
N GLN A 106 11.48 -14.41 10.12
CA GLN A 106 11.15 -13.19 9.39
C GLN A 106 9.79 -13.29 8.68
N GLU A 107 9.51 -14.41 8.04
CA GLU A 107 8.27 -14.61 7.31
C GLU A 107 7.06 -14.60 8.24
N LEU A 108 7.17 -15.31 9.36
CA LEU A 108 6.13 -15.33 10.40
C LEU A 108 5.92 -13.92 10.98
N GLY A 109 6.98 -13.18 11.24
CA GLY A 109 6.92 -11.79 11.71
C GLY A 109 6.20 -10.90 10.72
N PHE A 110 6.52 -11.01 9.43
CA PHE A 110 5.86 -10.28 8.35
C PHE A 110 4.35 -10.58 8.31
N TYR A 111 3.95 -11.84 8.33
CA TYR A 111 2.55 -12.24 8.28
C TYR A 111 1.76 -11.79 9.51
N LYS A 112 2.38 -11.72 10.68
CA LYS A 112 1.73 -11.18 11.89
C LYS A 112 1.43 -9.70 11.75
N PHE A 113 2.36 -8.90 11.20
CA PHE A 113 2.11 -7.47 10.93
C PHE A 113 1.06 -7.26 9.84
N TYR A 114 1.12 -8.06 8.79
CA TYR A 114 0.11 -8.07 7.74
C TYR A 114 -1.28 -8.40 8.29
N TYR A 115 -1.38 -9.43 9.11
CA TYR A 115 -2.63 -9.80 9.79
C TYR A 115 -3.14 -8.67 10.68
N GLN A 116 -2.29 -8.02 11.46
CA GLN A 116 -2.68 -6.89 12.30
C GLN A 116 -3.28 -5.75 11.48
N MET A 117 -2.67 -5.42 10.35
CA MET A 117 -3.20 -4.38 9.47
C MET A 117 -4.61 -4.73 8.98
N LEU A 118 -4.82 -5.95 8.51
CA LEU A 118 -6.13 -6.39 8.02
C LEU A 118 -7.15 -6.44 9.15
N HIS A 119 -6.81 -7.09 10.25
CA HIS A 119 -7.72 -7.31 11.38
C HIS A 119 -8.18 -6.01 12.02
N HIS A 120 -7.28 -5.08 12.22
CA HIS A 120 -7.58 -3.79 12.86
C HIS A 120 -8.61 -2.97 12.06
N TRP A 121 -8.58 -3.08 10.72
CA TRP A 121 -9.42 -2.26 9.85
C TRP A 121 -10.67 -2.98 9.32
N ILE A 122 -10.77 -4.30 9.47
CA ILE A 122 -12.00 -5.05 9.12
C ILE A 122 -13.13 -4.75 10.11
N LEU A 123 -12.79 -4.47 11.37
CA LEU A 123 -13.77 -4.25 12.44
C LEU A 123 -14.27 -2.80 12.52
N ASP A 124 -13.69 -1.87 11.79
CA ASP A 124 -14.13 -0.49 11.67
C ASP A 124 -15.02 -0.29 10.42
#